data_485eb3298a01faa4ab308665cf7ae0aa
#
_entry.id   485eb3298a01faa4ab308665cf7ae0aa
#
_cell.length_a   1.000
_cell.length_b   1.000
_cell.length_c   1.000
_cell.angle_alpha   90.00
_cell.angle_beta   90.00
_cell.angle_gamma   90.00
#
_symmetry.space_group_name_H-M   'P 1'
#
loop_
_entity.id
_entity.type
_entity.pdbx_description
1 polymer ?
#
loop_
_entity_poly.entity_id
_entity_poly.type
_entity_poly.pdbx_seq_one_letter_code
_entity_poly.pdbx_strand_id
1 'polypeptide(L)'
;MGILADKSGLQFKTLNTSKGPAIWSGRSQNDKDLYPLFAQELLLSTKNLTVVNSNIKEIGIDKDKIKGVITETGETVLSKCVVLCSGTFLNGILYTGMNGIAGGRIDEQSSTSISRNLLSLGFKTGRLKTGTPPRVDRNSINFSMLSEVGGDTSPKPFSFRTSSVKNTLTCHQTTTSEQTHDILRKGFSESPMFSGLIAGKGPRYCPSIEDKIERFSDKTSHQILLEREGLHTDSVYVNGFSTSLPRNIQEEGLHSIVGLEQCKILKYGYAVEYDYFYPNQLK
;
A
#
# COMPACT_ATOMS: atom_id res chain seq x y z
N MET A 1 -16.99 -1.99 -2.68
CA MET A 1 -15.85 -2.33 -1.80
C MET A 1 -16.30 -3.05 -0.53
N GLY A 2 -17.30 -2.57 0.25
CA GLY A 2 -17.73 -3.22 1.49
C GLY A 2 -18.08 -4.71 1.37
N ILE A 3 -18.86 -5.08 0.35
CA ILE A 3 -19.19 -6.50 0.10
C ILE A 3 -17.93 -7.36 -0.15
N LEU A 4 -16.95 -6.81 -0.87
CA LEU A 4 -15.71 -7.52 -1.15
C LEU A 4 -14.87 -7.67 0.12
N ALA A 5 -14.80 -6.61 0.94
CA ALA A 5 -14.12 -6.65 2.23
C ALA A 5 -14.75 -7.70 3.16
N ASP A 6 -16.08 -7.76 3.20
CA ASP A 6 -16.79 -8.75 4.02
C ASP A 6 -16.55 -10.19 3.54
N LYS A 7 -16.52 -10.40 2.20
CA LYS A 7 -16.31 -11.76 1.62
C LYS A 7 -14.90 -12.29 1.79
N SER A 8 -13.88 -11.41 1.71
CA SER A 8 -12.47 -11.78 1.78
C SER A 8 -11.82 -11.46 3.12
N GLY A 9 -12.60 -10.97 4.08
CA GLY A 9 -12.10 -10.54 5.38
C GLY A 9 -11.56 -11.69 6.24
N LEU A 10 -10.37 -11.49 6.78
CA LEU A 10 -9.67 -12.41 7.66
C LEU A 10 -9.82 -11.99 9.12
N GLN A 11 -9.78 -10.66 9.37
CA GLN A 11 -9.93 -10.07 10.69
C GLN A 11 -10.64 -8.72 10.56
N PHE A 12 -11.61 -8.49 11.45
CA PHE A 12 -12.36 -7.25 11.56
C PHE A 12 -12.14 -6.65 12.94
N LYS A 13 -11.78 -5.38 12.99
CA LYS A 13 -11.45 -4.69 14.25
C LYS A 13 -11.86 -3.23 14.20
N THR A 14 -12.45 -2.75 15.28
CA THR A 14 -12.69 -1.31 15.49
C THR A 14 -11.43 -0.67 16.06
N LEU A 15 -10.88 0.29 15.33
CA LEU A 15 -9.70 1.05 15.74
C LEU A 15 -10.09 2.28 16.56
N ASN A 16 -9.12 2.80 17.32
CA ASN A 16 -9.23 4.03 18.12
C ASN A 16 -10.29 3.99 19.22
N THR A 17 -10.66 2.82 19.69
CA THR A 17 -11.71 2.66 20.73
C THR A 17 -11.38 3.38 22.04
N SER A 18 -10.10 3.60 22.35
CA SER A 18 -9.65 4.37 23.52
C SER A 18 -9.85 5.89 23.40
N LYS A 19 -10.16 6.40 22.21
CA LYS A 19 -10.20 7.85 21.93
C LYS A 19 -11.61 8.42 21.76
N GLY A 20 -12.64 7.63 22.00
CA GLY A 20 -14.03 8.02 21.90
C GLY A 20 -14.68 7.75 20.52
N PRO A 21 -16.04 7.68 20.47
CA PRO A 21 -16.79 7.18 19.33
C PRO A 21 -16.63 7.97 18.02
N ALA A 22 -16.38 9.29 18.12
CA ALA A 22 -16.26 10.17 16.95
C ALA A 22 -15.13 9.80 15.98
N ILE A 23 -14.13 9.06 16.48
CA ILE A 23 -12.97 8.64 15.67
C ILE A 23 -12.81 7.12 15.58
N TRP A 24 -13.82 6.37 16.04
CA TRP A 24 -13.85 4.93 15.82
C TRP A 24 -13.90 4.63 14.33
N SER A 25 -13.09 3.71 13.89
CA SER A 25 -12.99 3.34 12.49
C SER A 25 -12.89 1.83 12.36
N GLY A 26 -13.76 1.23 11.57
CA GLY A 26 -13.66 -0.19 11.22
C GLY A 26 -12.44 -0.45 10.35
N ARG A 27 -11.74 -1.54 10.62
CA ARG A 27 -10.66 -2.08 9.81
C ARG A 27 -10.98 -3.52 9.44
N SER A 28 -10.89 -3.85 8.17
CA SER A 28 -10.89 -5.22 7.67
C SER A 28 -9.51 -5.56 7.11
N GLN A 29 -8.90 -6.62 7.64
CA GLN A 29 -7.77 -7.27 7.01
C GLN A 29 -8.33 -8.29 6.03
N ASN A 30 -7.94 -8.19 4.77
CA ASN A 30 -8.50 -9.01 3.69
C ASN A 30 -7.44 -9.98 3.16
N ASP A 31 -7.91 -11.13 2.69
CA ASP A 31 -7.10 -12.07 1.94
C ASP A 31 -6.71 -11.44 0.61
N LYS A 32 -5.40 -11.37 0.36
CA LYS A 32 -4.81 -10.69 -0.79
C LYS A 32 -5.16 -11.34 -2.12
N ASP A 33 -5.38 -12.64 -2.12
CA ASP A 33 -5.68 -13.41 -3.33
C ASP A 33 -7.19 -13.49 -3.56
N LEU A 34 -7.99 -13.62 -2.50
CA LEU A 34 -9.44 -13.70 -2.60
C LEU A 34 -10.10 -12.35 -2.91
N TYR A 35 -9.57 -11.23 -2.38
CA TYR A 35 -10.17 -9.92 -2.64
C TYR A 35 -10.19 -9.55 -4.13
N PRO A 36 -9.07 -9.64 -4.89
CA PRO A 36 -9.08 -9.37 -6.33
C PRO A 36 -9.88 -10.40 -7.11
N LEU A 37 -9.90 -11.68 -6.69
CA LEU A 37 -10.73 -12.71 -7.32
C LEU A 37 -12.21 -12.35 -7.25
N PHE A 38 -12.73 -12.05 -6.07
CA PHE A 38 -14.13 -11.64 -5.90
C PHE A 38 -14.44 -10.29 -6.59
N ALA A 39 -13.46 -9.38 -6.65
CA ALA A 39 -13.62 -8.14 -7.39
C ALA A 39 -13.77 -8.39 -8.89
N GLN A 40 -12.94 -9.27 -9.44
CA GLN A 40 -13.00 -9.66 -10.85
C GLN A 40 -14.32 -10.35 -11.19
N GLU A 41 -14.76 -11.30 -10.38
CA GLU A 41 -16.06 -11.97 -10.54
C GLU A 41 -17.21 -10.95 -10.56
N LEU A 42 -17.21 -10.01 -9.63
CA LEU A 42 -18.23 -8.96 -9.55
C LEU A 42 -18.23 -8.08 -10.79
N LEU A 43 -17.06 -7.66 -11.26
CA LEU A 43 -16.93 -6.82 -12.46
C LEU A 43 -17.43 -7.56 -13.70
N LEU A 44 -17.00 -8.81 -13.91
CA LEU A 44 -17.38 -9.62 -15.07
C LEU A 44 -18.87 -9.99 -15.09
N SER A 45 -19.51 -10.08 -13.91
CA SER A 45 -20.95 -10.35 -13.79
C SER A 45 -21.83 -9.10 -13.86
N THR A 46 -21.24 -7.90 -13.88
CA THR A 46 -22.00 -6.64 -13.88
C THR A 46 -22.56 -6.34 -15.27
N LYS A 47 -23.89 -6.21 -15.36
CA LYS A 47 -24.56 -5.87 -16.62
C LYS A 47 -24.11 -4.51 -17.15
N ASN A 48 -23.95 -4.40 -18.46
CA ASN A 48 -23.51 -3.19 -19.17
C ASN A 48 -22.10 -2.69 -18.78
N LEU A 49 -21.26 -3.58 -18.26
CA LEU A 49 -19.85 -3.31 -17.98
C LEU A 49 -18.98 -4.20 -18.88
N THR A 50 -18.08 -3.58 -19.63
CA THR A 50 -17.05 -4.28 -20.40
C THR A 50 -15.70 -4.02 -19.78
N VAL A 51 -14.94 -5.06 -19.48
CA VAL A 51 -13.56 -4.98 -18.96
C VAL A 51 -12.62 -5.21 -20.14
N VAL A 52 -11.79 -4.21 -20.43
CA VAL A 52 -10.77 -4.27 -21.48
C VAL A 52 -9.39 -4.20 -20.83
N ASN A 53 -8.55 -5.19 -21.11
CA ASN A 53 -7.16 -5.20 -20.66
C ASN A 53 -6.28 -4.48 -21.70
N SER A 54 -6.01 -3.20 -21.45
CA SER A 54 -5.18 -2.38 -22.33
C SER A 54 -4.52 -1.23 -21.58
N ASN A 55 -3.32 -0.87 -21.99
CA ASN A 55 -2.65 0.32 -21.50
C ASN A 55 -3.17 1.56 -22.23
N ILE A 56 -3.54 2.58 -21.46
CA ILE A 56 -4.01 3.85 -22.01
C ILE A 56 -2.85 4.83 -22.18
N LYS A 57 -2.69 5.32 -23.40
CA LYS A 57 -1.67 6.29 -23.78
C LYS A 57 -2.10 7.72 -23.49
N GLU A 58 -3.34 8.07 -23.88
CA GLU A 58 -3.82 9.45 -23.78
C GLU A 58 -5.35 9.54 -23.68
N ILE A 59 -5.83 10.66 -23.18
CA ILE A 59 -7.22 11.08 -23.22
C ILE A 59 -7.42 11.86 -24.54
N GLY A 60 -8.29 11.36 -25.40
CA GLY A 60 -8.64 12.01 -26.63
C GLY A 60 -9.60 13.19 -26.39
N ILE A 61 -9.24 14.35 -26.95
CA ILE A 61 -10.04 15.58 -26.87
C ILE A 61 -10.34 16.09 -28.28
N ASP A 62 -11.55 16.56 -28.45
CA ASP A 62 -11.99 17.26 -29.69
C ASP A 62 -12.77 18.51 -29.28
N LYS A 63 -12.30 19.69 -29.71
CA LYS A 63 -12.94 21.00 -29.39
C LYS A 63 -13.31 21.17 -27.93
N ASP A 64 -12.33 20.93 -27.03
CA ASP A 64 -12.46 21.02 -25.57
C ASP A 64 -13.43 20.02 -24.91
N LYS A 65 -13.80 18.95 -25.64
CA LYS A 65 -14.66 17.87 -25.11
C LYS A 65 -13.92 16.55 -25.12
N ILE A 66 -14.17 15.74 -24.10
CA ILE A 66 -13.70 14.36 -24.06
C ILE A 66 -14.29 13.60 -25.23
N LYS A 67 -13.42 12.95 -26.02
CA LYS A 67 -13.78 12.02 -27.09
C LYS A 67 -13.68 10.57 -26.67
N GLY A 68 -12.84 10.29 -25.69
CA GLY A 68 -12.58 8.96 -25.17
C GLY A 68 -11.14 8.78 -24.73
N VAL A 69 -10.61 7.59 -24.88
CA VAL A 69 -9.20 7.27 -24.58
C VAL A 69 -8.55 6.60 -25.78
N ILE A 70 -7.23 6.74 -25.90
CA ILE A 70 -6.42 6.10 -26.94
C ILE A 70 -5.46 5.14 -26.24
N THR A 71 -5.44 3.89 -26.69
CA THR A 71 -4.57 2.84 -26.17
C THR A 71 -3.13 3.01 -26.68
N GLU A 72 -2.17 2.32 -26.05
CA GLU A 72 -0.78 2.27 -26.57
C GLU A 72 -0.70 1.63 -27.96
N THR A 73 -1.67 0.79 -28.35
CA THR A 73 -1.77 0.20 -29.69
C THR A 73 -2.39 1.14 -30.71
N GLY A 74 -2.84 2.35 -30.30
CA GLY A 74 -3.46 3.35 -31.18
C GLY A 74 -4.97 3.18 -31.37
N GLU A 75 -5.60 2.23 -30.74
CA GLU A 75 -7.05 2.06 -30.77
C GLU A 75 -7.75 3.18 -29.97
N THR A 76 -8.84 3.72 -30.52
CA THR A 76 -9.65 4.73 -29.83
C THR A 76 -10.92 4.12 -29.26
N VAL A 77 -11.05 4.20 -27.93
CA VAL A 77 -12.29 3.83 -27.23
C VAL A 77 -13.09 5.09 -26.95
N LEU A 78 -14.20 5.24 -27.66
CA LEU A 78 -15.05 6.43 -27.55
C LEU A 78 -15.84 6.45 -26.25
N SER A 79 -15.84 7.59 -25.56
CA SER A 79 -16.67 7.80 -24.37
C SER A 79 -16.97 9.29 -24.15
N LYS A 80 -18.05 9.58 -23.46
CA LYS A 80 -18.42 10.96 -23.09
C LYS A 80 -17.69 11.44 -21.84
N CYS A 81 -17.23 10.53 -21.01
CA CYS A 81 -16.52 10.82 -19.76
C CYS A 81 -15.41 9.80 -19.54
N VAL A 82 -14.36 10.22 -18.84
CA VAL A 82 -13.23 9.37 -18.42
C VAL A 82 -13.01 9.57 -16.93
N VAL A 83 -12.88 8.48 -16.20
CA VAL A 83 -12.50 8.49 -14.77
C VAL A 83 -11.14 7.83 -14.65
N LEU A 84 -10.14 8.60 -14.22
CA LEU A 84 -8.79 8.11 -14.01
C LEU A 84 -8.60 7.63 -12.57
N CYS A 85 -8.29 6.34 -12.41
CA CYS A 85 -8.03 5.68 -11.12
C CYS A 85 -6.65 5.01 -11.14
N SER A 86 -5.61 5.81 -11.27
CA SER A 86 -4.25 5.37 -11.59
C SER A 86 -3.43 4.83 -10.39
N GLY A 87 -3.93 4.92 -9.18
CA GLY A 87 -3.17 4.48 -8.00
C GLY A 87 -1.79 5.14 -7.91
N THR A 88 -0.74 4.33 -7.82
CA THR A 88 0.67 4.75 -7.72
C THR A 88 1.42 4.63 -9.05
N PHE A 89 0.70 4.45 -10.18
CA PHE A 89 1.31 4.07 -11.45
C PHE A 89 1.76 5.25 -12.32
N LEU A 90 1.20 6.45 -12.13
CA LEU A 90 1.56 7.60 -12.94
C LEU A 90 3.01 8.01 -12.69
N ASN A 91 3.84 7.79 -13.71
CA ASN A 91 5.26 8.10 -13.66
C ASN A 91 5.93 7.56 -12.38
N GLY A 92 5.52 6.35 -11.96
CA GLY A 92 5.93 5.70 -10.73
C GLY A 92 7.37 5.25 -10.77
N ILE A 93 8.08 5.43 -9.64
CA ILE A 93 9.45 4.96 -9.42
C ILE A 93 9.51 4.29 -8.05
N LEU A 94 10.01 3.06 -8.04
CA LEU A 94 10.20 2.26 -6.81
C LEU A 94 11.63 2.46 -6.30
N TYR A 95 11.78 2.75 -5.01
CA TYR A 95 13.09 2.96 -4.38
C TYR A 95 13.35 1.98 -3.25
N THR A 96 14.53 1.34 -3.29
CA THR A 96 15.12 0.58 -2.18
C THR A 96 16.58 1.01 -2.04
N GLY A 97 16.94 1.67 -0.95
CA GLY A 97 18.16 2.47 -0.88
C GLY A 97 18.17 3.51 -1.99
N MET A 98 19.34 3.79 -2.54
CA MET A 98 19.52 4.78 -3.61
C MET A 98 19.13 4.26 -5.01
N ASN A 99 18.67 3.00 -5.11
CA ASN A 99 18.29 2.40 -6.38
C ASN A 99 16.82 2.70 -6.72
N GLY A 100 16.59 3.35 -7.86
CA GLY A 100 15.26 3.64 -8.41
C GLY A 100 14.95 2.78 -9.64
N ILE A 101 13.78 2.15 -9.66
CA ILE A 101 13.30 1.33 -10.78
C ILE A 101 11.93 1.87 -11.19
N ALA A 102 11.72 2.11 -12.50
CA ALA A 102 10.40 2.51 -13.00
C ALA A 102 9.36 1.42 -12.72
N GLY A 103 8.26 1.80 -12.07
CA GLY A 103 7.18 0.89 -11.71
C GLY A 103 6.14 1.57 -10.84
N GLY A 104 4.89 1.13 -10.92
CA GLY A 104 3.82 1.57 -10.03
C GLY A 104 3.71 0.69 -8.77
N ARG A 105 4.11 -0.56 -8.92
CA ARG A 105 4.27 -1.60 -7.90
C ARG A 105 5.37 -2.56 -8.35
N ILE A 106 5.93 -3.35 -7.42
CA ILE A 106 6.94 -4.35 -7.78
C ILE A 106 6.41 -5.30 -8.85
N ASP A 107 7.22 -5.57 -9.86
CA ASP A 107 6.90 -6.38 -11.04
C ASP A 107 5.80 -5.79 -11.96
N GLU A 108 5.37 -4.53 -11.75
CA GLU A 108 4.37 -3.86 -12.56
C GLU A 108 4.90 -2.52 -13.10
N GLN A 109 4.81 -2.33 -14.39
CA GLN A 109 5.33 -1.14 -15.09
C GLN A 109 4.59 0.14 -14.70
N SER A 110 5.29 1.26 -14.69
CA SER A 110 4.67 2.58 -14.54
C SER A 110 4.01 3.05 -15.83
N SER A 111 2.99 3.91 -15.70
CA SER A 111 2.33 4.58 -16.82
C SER A 111 2.84 6.03 -16.95
N THR A 112 3.67 6.30 -17.96
CA THR A 112 4.25 7.62 -18.19
C THR A 112 3.51 8.40 -19.27
N SER A 113 2.91 7.73 -20.25
CA SER A 113 2.23 8.34 -21.40
C SER A 113 1.07 9.22 -20.98
N ILE A 114 0.18 8.68 -20.12
CA ILE A 114 -1.01 9.42 -19.66
C ILE A 114 -0.63 10.64 -18.80
N SER A 115 0.45 10.53 -18.00
CA SER A 115 0.95 11.66 -17.21
C SER A 115 1.41 12.81 -18.11
N ARG A 116 2.19 12.51 -19.16
CA ARG A 116 2.61 13.50 -20.18
C ARG A 116 1.42 14.12 -20.92
N ASN A 117 0.44 13.29 -21.28
CA ASN A 117 -0.77 13.78 -21.95
C ASN A 117 -1.52 14.78 -21.07
N LEU A 118 -1.74 14.49 -19.80
CA LEU A 118 -2.41 15.40 -18.88
C LEU A 118 -1.62 16.71 -18.68
N LEU A 119 -0.29 16.65 -18.61
CA LEU A 119 0.55 17.84 -18.56
C LEU A 119 0.39 18.69 -19.86
N SER A 120 0.36 18.06 -21.03
CA SER A 120 0.15 18.78 -22.30
C SER A 120 -1.24 19.43 -22.41
N LEU A 121 -2.22 18.91 -21.68
CA LEU A 121 -3.56 19.47 -21.53
C LEU A 121 -3.62 20.61 -20.50
N GLY A 122 -2.50 21.01 -19.91
CA GLY A 122 -2.39 22.13 -18.98
C GLY A 122 -2.60 21.77 -17.51
N PHE A 123 -2.78 20.50 -17.17
CA PHE A 123 -2.86 20.09 -15.76
C PHE A 123 -1.48 20.20 -15.08
N LYS A 124 -1.47 20.76 -13.87
CA LYS A 124 -0.27 20.80 -13.03
C LYS A 124 -0.20 19.56 -12.16
N THR A 125 1.00 19.01 -12.04
CA THR A 125 1.26 17.81 -11.23
C THR A 125 2.23 18.11 -10.10
N GLY A 126 2.16 17.30 -9.06
CA GLY A 126 3.16 17.21 -7.99
C GLY A 126 3.55 15.75 -7.80
N ARG A 127 4.47 15.51 -6.86
CA ARG A 127 4.91 14.16 -6.50
C ARG A 127 4.40 13.78 -5.12
N LEU A 128 3.86 12.57 -4.99
CA LEU A 128 3.55 11.94 -3.71
C LEU A 128 4.43 10.70 -3.52
N LYS A 129 4.67 10.37 -2.25
CA LYS A 129 5.42 9.17 -1.86
C LYS A 129 4.57 8.34 -0.92
N THR A 130 4.49 7.05 -1.19
CA THR A 130 4.04 6.05 -0.22
C THR A 130 5.08 4.94 -0.09
N GLY A 131 4.84 3.97 0.79
CA GLY A 131 5.76 2.85 0.98
C GLY A 131 5.06 1.59 1.41
N THR A 132 5.78 0.49 1.35
CA THR A 132 5.34 -0.82 1.79
C THR A 132 6.41 -1.47 2.66
N PRO A 133 6.03 -2.24 3.70
CA PRO A 133 6.99 -2.99 4.51
C PRO A 133 7.47 -4.26 3.81
N PRO A 134 8.49 -4.91 4.35
CA PRO A 134 8.90 -6.25 3.94
C PRO A 134 7.79 -7.28 4.13
N ARG A 135 7.89 -8.38 3.39
CA ARG A 135 7.17 -9.62 3.62
C ARG A 135 8.15 -10.67 4.09
N VAL A 136 7.77 -11.39 5.13
CA VAL A 136 8.59 -12.47 5.71
C VAL A 136 7.85 -13.79 5.64
N ASP A 137 8.62 -14.89 5.62
CA ASP A 137 8.08 -16.24 5.62
C ASP A 137 7.54 -16.58 7.02
N ARG A 138 6.26 -16.92 7.10
CA ARG A 138 5.58 -17.33 8.32
C ARG A 138 6.33 -18.43 9.07
N ASN A 139 6.90 -19.39 8.35
CA ASN A 139 7.57 -20.56 8.93
C ASN A 139 8.91 -20.21 9.60
N SER A 140 9.41 -19.00 9.39
CA SER A 140 10.64 -18.47 9.98
C SER A 140 10.41 -17.51 11.16
N ILE A 141 9.16 -17.31 11.58
CA ILE A 141 8.78 -16.45 12.69
C ILE A 141 8.66 -17.27 13.98
N ASN A 142 9.22 -16.78 15.06
CA ASN A 142 9.03 -17.37 16.39
C ASN A 142 7.79 -16.79 17.07
N PHE A 143 6.62 -17.32 16.75
CA PHE A 143 5.34 -16.85 17.30
C PHE A 143 5.21 -17.01 18.81
N SER A 144 5.94 -17.93 19.45
CA SER A 144 5.88 -18.14 20.89
C SER A 144 6.35 -16.94 21.70
N MET A 145 7.13 -16.06 21.09
CA MET A 145 7.64 -14.82 21.70
C MET A 145 6.73 -13.61 21.46
N LEU A 146 5.61 -13.77 20.76
CA LEU A 146 4.76 -12.69 20.29
C LEU A 146 3.41 -12.68 21.01
N SER A 147 2.81 -11.49 21.11
CA SER A 147 1.45 -11.35 21.64
C SER A 147 0.42 -11.51 20.54
N GLU A 148 -0.59 -12.35 20.74
CA GLU A 148 -1.72 -12.45 19.81
C GLU A 148 -2.62 -11.21 19.88
N VAL A 149 -3.06 -10.75 18.71
CA VAL A 149 -3.99 -9.61 18.57
C VAL A 149 -5.19 -10.06 17.75
N GLY A 150 -6.28 -10.37 18.43
CA GLY A 150 -7.55 -10.74 17.82
C GLY A 150 -8.31 -9.53 17.24
N GLY A 151 -9.28 -9.85 16.39
CA GLY A 151 -10.33 -8.90 15.98
C GLY A 151 -11.39 -8.69 17.06
N ASP A 152 -12.44 -7.94 16.73
CA ASP A 152 -13.57 -7.74 17.63
C ASP A 152 -14.30 -9.05 17.91
N THR A 153 -14.82 -9.25 19.13
CA THR A 153 -15.59 -10.46 19.49
C THR A 153 -16.93 -10.54 18.74
N SER A 154 -17.50 -9.39 18.42
CA SER A 154 -18.72 -9.26 17.62
C SER A 154 -18.46 -8.32 16.44
N PRO A 155 -17.74 -8.79 15.41
CA PRO A 155 -17.33 -7.95 14.30
C PRO A 155 -18.52 -7.48 13.48
N LYS A 156 -18.47 -6.23 13.03
CA LYS A 156 -19.52 -5.63 12.19
C LYS A 156 -19.09 -5.68 10.72
N PRO A 157 -20.02 -6.02 9.81
CA PRO A 157 -19.75 -5.98 8.38
C PRO A 157 -19.56 -4.53 7.89
N PHE A 158 -18.82 -4.39 6.80
CA PHE A 158 -18.65 -3.11 6.10
C PHE A 158 -19.81 -2.78 5.17
N SER A 159 -20.51 -3.81 4.70
CA SER A 159 -21.64 -3.65 3.79
C SER A 159 -22.96 -3.83 4.53
N PHE A 160 -23.90 -2.93 4.29
CA PHE A 160 -25.29 -3.08 4.74
C PHE A 160 -26.03 -4.28 4.13
N ARG A 161 -25.43 -4.94 3.12
CA ARG A 161 -25.96 -6.14 2.46
C ARG A 161 -25.42 -7.44 3.06
N THR A 162 -24.48 -7.36 3.98
CA THR A 162 -23.88 -8.50 4.66
C THR A 162 -24.49 -8.62 6.05
N SER A 163 -25.07 -9.77 6.36
CA SER A 163 -25.73 -10.00 7.65
C SER A 163 -24.73 -10.19 8.80
N SER A 164 -23.62 -10.86 8.56
CA SER A 164 -22.60 -11.13 9.56
C SER A 164 -21.24 -11.42 8.93
N VAL A 165 -20.19 -11.17 9.69
CA VAL A 165 -18.81 -11.53 9.38
C VAL A 165 -18.16 -12.20 10.58
N LYS A 166 -17.05 -12.90 10.38
CA LYS A 166 -16.30 -13.55 11.46
C LYS A 166 -14.80 -13.40 11.26
N ASN A 167 -14.07 -13.39 12.35
CA ASN A 167 -12.62 -13.43 12.32
C ASN A 167 -12.16 -14.89 12.08
N THR A 168 -11.25 -15.08 11.17
CA THR A 168 -10.67 -16.40 10.80
C THR A 168 -9.18 -16.47 11.14
N LEU A 169 -8.53 -15.34 11.31
CA LEU A 169 -7.12 -15.23 11.69
C LEU A 169 -6.91 -14.24 12.83
N THR A 170 -5.84 -14.48 13.59
CA THR A 170 -5.26 -13.50 14.51
C THR A 170 -3.99 -12.90 13.93
N CYS A 171 -3.70 -11.68 14.29
CA CYS A 171 -2.40 -11.04 14.05
C CYS A 171 -1.50 -11.27 15.26
N HIS A 172 -0.20 -11.01 15.09
CA HIS A 172 0.76 -11.07 16.20
C HIS A 172 1.47 -9.73 16.31
N GLN A 173 1.71 -9.31 17.52
CA GLN A 173 2.33 -8.02 17.82
C GLN A 173 3.70 -8.20 18.44
N THR A 174 4.65 -7.37 17.99
CA THR A 174 5.95 -7.14 18.58
C THR A 174 6.27 -5.64 18.53
N THR A 175 7.47 -5.26 18.91
CA THR A 175 7.94 -3.87 18.89
C THR A 175 9.38 -3.80 18.40
N THR A 176 9.77 -2.68 17.81
CA THR A 176 11.17 -2.32 17.66
C THR A 176 11.80 -2.02 19.01
N SER A 177 13.11 -1.98 19.07
CA SER A 177 13.91 -1.58 20.24
C SER A 177 14.87 -0.43 19.88
N GLU A 178 15.55 0.15 20.85
CA GLU A 178 16.62 1.12 20.61
C GLU A 178 17.71 0.54 19.72
N GLN A 179 18.08 -0.73 19.93
CA GLN A 179 19.02 -1.44 19.04
C GLN A 179 18.53 -1.48 17.58
N THR A 180 17.24 -1.76 17.39
CA THR A 180 16.62 -1.71 16.05
C THR A 180 16.75 -0.31 15.45
N HIS A 181 16.46 0.72 16.24
CA HIS A 181 16.55 2.11 15.79
C HIS A 181 17.98 2.50 15.41
N ASP A 182 18.98 2.07 16.18
CA ASP A 182 20.40 2.34 15.89
C ASP A 182 20.87 1.66 14.61
N ILE A 183 20.41 0.42 14.36
CA ILE A 183 20.68 -0.28 13.10
C ILE A 183 20.06 0.50 11.92
N LEU A 184 18.81 0.87 12.02
CA LEU A 184 18.11 1.57 10.94
C LEU A 184 18.72 2.95 10.66
N ARG A 185 19.18 3.69 11.69
CA ARG A 185 19.86 4.98 11.54
C ARG A 185 21.13 4.90 10.70
N LYS A 186 21.86 3.76 10.74
CA LYS A 186 23.04 3.58 9.88
C LYS A 186 22.73 3.69 8.38
N GLY A 187 21.49 3.36 8.00
CA GLY A 187 21.04 3.45 6.61
C GLY A 187 20.46 4.79 6.21
N PHE A 188 20.33 5.78 7.10
CA PHE A 188 19.68 7.06 6.80
C PHE A 188 20.39 7.87 5.72
N SER A 189 21.72 7.79 5.64
CA SER A 189 22.50 8.42 4.57
C SER A 189 22.22 7.84 3.18
N GLU A 190 21.75 6.60 3.12
CA GLU A 190 21.36 5.90 1.90
C GLU A 190 19.82 5.81 1.75
N SER A 191 19.08 6.55 2.55
CA SER A 191 17.62 6.65 2.42
C SER A 191 17.27 7.62 1.29
N PRO A 192 16.47 7.20 0.30
CA PRO A 192 16.05 8.08 -0.78
C PRO A 192 15.22 9.27 -0.29
N MET A 193 14.62 9.16 0.91
CA MET A 193 13.87 10.24 1.55
C MET A 193 14.77 11.29 2.18
N PHE A 194 15.82 10.87 2.88
CA PHE A 194 16.72 11.80 3.60
C PHE A 194 17.82 12.36 2.72
N SER A 195 18.18 11.65 1.64
CA SER A 195 19.13 12.15 0.64
C SER A 195 18.53 13.20 -0.32
N GLY A 196 17.21 13.41 -0.28
CA GLY A 196 16.52 14.32 -1.21
C GLY A 196 16.25 13.73 -2.59
N LEU A 197 16.54 12.44 -2.81
CA LEU A 197 16.26 11.75 -4.09
C LEU A 197 14.75 11.69 -4.35
N ILE A 198 13.95 11.45 -3.31
CA ILE A 198 12.49 11.54 -3.35
C ILE A 198 12.08 12.97 -3.01
N ALA A 199 11.50 13.68 -3.98
CA ALA A 199 10.94 15.01 -3.77
C ALA A 199 9.49 14.97 -3.25
N GLY A 200 8.80 13.86 -3.44
CA GLY A 200 7.41 13.65 -3.05
C GLY A 200 7.22 13.65 -1.53
N LYS A 201 6.20 14.37 -1.07
CA LYS A 201 5.79 14.31 0.34
C LYS A 201 4.95 13.06 0.58
N GLY A 202 5.18 12.37 1.70
CA GLY A 202 4.31 11.30 2.16
C GLY A 202 2.92 11.83 2.53
N PRO A 203 1.83 11.09 2.22
CA PRO A 203 0.52 11.41 2.77
C PRO A 203 0.56 11.36 4.29
N ARG A 204 -0.29 12.16 4.94
CA ARG A 204 -0.27 12.44 6.40
C ARG A 204 -0.18 11.19 7.29
N TYR A 205 -0.76 10.06 6.85
CA TYR A 205 -0.91 8.84 7.66
C TYR A 205 -0.10 7.64 7.17
N CYS A 206 0.94 7.85 6.36
CA CYS A 206 1.81 6.78 5.88
C CYS A 206 3.30 7.06 6.21
N PRO A 207 3.66 7.19 7.50
CA PRO A 207 5.07 7.34 7.87
C PRO A 207 5.79 6.01 7.68
N SER A 208 6.99 6.06 7.11
CA SER A 208 7.92 4.95 7.14
C SER A 208 8.48 4.74 8.54
N ILE A 209 9.18 3.64 8.80
CA ILE A 209 9.83 3.42 10.08
C ILE A 209 10.92 4.46 10.31
N GLU A 210 11.63 4.89 9.25
CA GLU A 210 12.62 5.96 9.30
C GLU A 210 11.99 7.28 9.75
N ASP A 211 10.83 7.63 9.19
CA ASP A 211 10.06 8.82 9.59
C ASP A 211 9.66 8.79 11.07
N LYS A 212 9.29 7.59 11.56
CA LYS A 212 8.89 7.43 12.96
C LYS A 212 10.08 7.62 13.91
N ILE A 213 11.22 7.00 13.59
CA ILE A 213 12.45 7.08 14.39
C ILE A 213 12.97 8.53 14.45
N GLU A 214 12.87 9.26 13.35
CA GLU A 214 13.33 10.65 13.29
C GLU A 214 12.36 11.59 14.01
N ARG A 215 11.06 11.51 13.71
CA ARG A 215 10.05 12.43 14.26
C ARG A 215 9.71 12.18 15.73
N PHE A 216 9.88 10.96 16.19
CA PHE A 216 9.59 10.52 17.55
C PHE A 216 10.84 9.94 18.20
N SER A 217 11.93 10.70 18.14
CA SER A 217 13.25 10.29 18.64
C SER A 217 13.28 10.02 20.17
N ASP A 218 12.27 10.52 20.90
CA ASP A 218 12.02 10.23 22.30
C ASP A 218 11.42 8.84 22.55
N LYS A 219 10.93 8.16 21.50
CA LYS A 219 10.36 6.81 21.59
C LYS A 219 11.45 5.74 21.45
N THR A 220 11.54 4.89 22.43
CA THR A 220 12.46 3.74 22.44
C THR A 220 11.94 2.53 21.64
N SER A 221 10.64 2.56 21.28
CA SER A 221 10.01 1.45 20.55
C SER A 221 8.83 1.93 19.68
N HIS A 222 8.60 1.22 18.59
CA HIS A 222 7.41 1.35 17.73
C HIS A 222 6.73 0.00 17.56
N GLN A 223 5.41 0.01 17.57
CA GLN A 223 4.61 -1.20 17.38
C GLN A 223 4.78 -1.75 15.97
N ILE A 224 4.94 -3.07 15.90
CA ILE A 224 4.97 -3.88 14.69
C ILE A 224 3.85 -4.90 14.79
N LEU A 225 3.04 -5.01 13.74
CA LEU A 225 1.97 -5.99 13.65
C LEU A 225 2.25 -6.94 12.50
N LEU A 226 2.30 -8.22 12.78
CA LEU A 226 2.52 -9.28 11.81
C LEU A 226 1.16 -9.78 11.31
N GLU A 227 0.91 -9.57 10.03
CA GLU A 227 -0.38 -9.82 9.39
C GLU A 227 -0.21 -10.83 8.26
N ARG A 228 -0.82 -12.00 8.36
CA ARG A 228 -0.83 -12.96 7.24
C ARG A 228 -1.56 -12.35 6.04
N GLU A 229 -0.97 -12.43 4.86
CA GLU A 229 -1.58 -11.86 3.64
C GLU A 229 -2.75 -12.72 3.08
N GLY A 230 -2.99 -13.93 3.63
CA GLY A 230 -4.08 -14.81 3.23
C GLY A 230 -4.12 -16.12 4.01
N LEU A 231 -5.15 -16.92 3.76
CA LEU A 231 -5.32 -18.24 4.42
C LEU A 231 -4.32 -19.28 3.90
N HIS A 232 -3.98 -19.22 2.62
CA HIS A 232 -3.19 -20.22 1.92
C HIS A 232 -1.80 -19.74 1.50
N THR A 233 -1.30 -18.67 2.15
CA THR A 233 0.04 -18.13 1.90
C THR A 233 0.86 -18.11 3.18
N ASP A 234 2.16 -18.34 3.02
CA ASP A 234 3.14 -18.17 4.10
C ASP A 234 3.71 -16.74 4.16
N SER A 235 3.22 -15.84 3.31
CA SER A 235 3.61 -14.44 3.33
C SER A 235 2.97 -13.70 4.49
N VAL A 236 3.82 -13.05 5.30
CA VAL A 236 3.44 -12.20 6.42
C VAL A 236 3.88 -10.77 6.16
N TYR A 237 2.94 -9.85 6.20
CA TYR A 237 3.13 -8.41 6.07
C TYR A 237 3.59 -7.81 7.40
N VAL A 238 4.74 -7.16 7.42
CA VAL A 238 5.32 -6.56 8.65
C VAL A 238 4.80 -5.14 8.81
N ASN A 239 3.52 -5.02 9.19
CA ASN A 239 2.85 -3.72 9.34
C ASN A 239 3.52 -2.87 10.43
N GLY A 240 3.79 -1.62 10.09
CA GLY A 240 4.53 -0.69 10.96
C GLY A 240 6.01 -0.54 10.61
N PHE A 241 6.56 -1.43 9.77
CA PHE A 241 7.95 -1.43 9.30
C PHE A 241 8.06 -1.02 7.81
N SER A 242 7.17 -0.16 7.32
CA SER A 242 7.30 0.37 5.96
C SER A 242 8.61 1.13 5.85
N THR A 243 9.43 0.80 4.83
CA THR A 243 10.78 1.34 4.69
C THR A 243 11.25 1.36 3.25
N SER A 244 12.18 2.25 2.95
CA SER A 244 12.93 2.30 1.69
C SER A 244 14.44 2.19 1.88
N LEU A 245 14.89 1.84 3.07
CA LEU A 245 16.31 1.64 3.38
C LEU A 245 16.94 0.52 2.53
N PRO A 246 18.28 0.47 2.41
CA PRO A 246 18.99 -0.61 1.75
C PRO A 246 18.61 -1.98 2.31
N ARG A 247 18.67 -3.02 1.46
CA ARG A 247 18.23 -4.39 1.81
C ARG A 247 18.93 -4.96 3.04
N ASN A 248 20.26 -4.79 3.14
CA ASN A 248 21.03 -5.23 4.30
C ASN A 248 20.57 -4.57 5.60
N ILE A 249 20.27 -3.27 5.58
CA ILE A 249 19.75 -2.54 6.74
C ILE A 249 18.33 -3.01 7.11
N GLN A 250 17.49 -3.31 6.12
CA GLN A 250 16.17 -3.90 6.39
C GLN A 250 16.29 -5.26 7.07
N GLU A 251 17.20 -6.11 6.61
CA GLU A 251 17.45 -7.44 7.14
C GLU A 251 17.99 -7.38 8.57
N GLU A 252 19.07 -6.62 8.80
CA GLU A 252 19.63 -6.41 10.14
C GLU A 252 18.60 -5.83 11.11
N GLY A 253 17.82 -4.83 10.65
CA GLY A 253 16.76 -4.21 11.44
C GLY A 253 15.65 -5.20 11.81
N LEU A 254 15.20 -6.04 10.88
CA LEU A 254 14.21 -7.08 11.16
C LEU A 254 14.75 -8.13 12.14
N HIS A 255 15.99 -8.60 11.95
CA HIS A 255 16.62 -9.60 12.81
C HIS A 255 16.91 -9.09 14.24
N SER A 256 16.80 -7.79 14.48
CA SER A 256 16.89 -7.20 15.84
C SER A 256 15.54 -7.13 16.57
N ILE A 257 14.45 -7.55 15.93
CA ILE A 257 13.09 -7.52 16.48
C ILE A 257 12.75 -8.88 17.08
N VAL A 258 12.22 -8.89 18.31
CA VAL A 258 11.80 -10.11 19.02
C VAL A 258 10.81 -10.91 18.17
N GLY A 259 11.12 -12.20 17.98
CA GLY A 259 10.36 -13.16 17.17
C GLY A 259 10.67 -13.13 15.69
N LEU A 260 11.53 -12.20 15.22
CA LEU A 260 11.97 -12.08 13.83
C LEU A 260 13.47 -12.31 13.65
N GLU A 261 14.19 -12.78 14.68
CA GLU A 261 15.65 -12.90 14.70
C GLU A 261 16.20 -13.81 13.58
N GLN A 262 15.37 -14.76 13.13
CA GLN A 262 15.72 -15.72 12.08
C GLN A 262 14.73 -15.63 10.89
N CYS A 263 14.01 -14.51 10.76
CA CYS A 263 12.99 -14.40 9.73
C CYS A 263 13.61 -14.39 8.32
N LYS A 264 12.99 -15.14 7.42
CA LYS A 264 13.34 -15.15 6.01
C LYS A 264 12.54 -14.08 5.27
N ILE A 265 13.21 -13.13 4.64
CA ILE A 265 12.56 -12.08 3.86
C ILE A 265 12.14 -12.65 2.51
N LEU A 266 10.85 -12.61 2.21
CA LEU A 266 10.29 -12.98 0.90
C LEU A 266 10.29 -11.80 -0.08
N LYS A 267 10.01 -10.59 0.43
CA LYS A 267 10.04 -9.34 -0.35
C LYS A 267 10.54 -8.21 0.55
N TYR A 268 11.48 -7.42 0.04
CA TYR A 268 11.95 -6.22 0.74
C TYR A 268 10.90 -5.09 0.67
N GLY A 269 10.95 -4.21 1.67
CA GLY A 269 10.22 -2.96 1.64
C GLY A 269 10.77 -2.01 0.57
N TYR A 270 9.91 -1.14 0.06
CA TYR A 270 10.28 -0.10 -0.88
C TYR A 270 9.36 1.11 -0.74
N ALA A 271 9.84 2.27 -1.15
CA ALA A 271 8.99 3.42 -1.40
C ALA A 271 8.59 3.47 -2.87
N VAL A 272 7.41 4.02 -3.16
CA VAL A 272 7.03 4.42 -4.50
C VAL A 272 6.75 5.91 -4.52
N GLU A 273 7.39 6.61 -5.45
CA GLU A 273 7.12 8.01 -5.75
C GLU A 273 6.38 8.08 -7.09
N TYR A 274 5.30 8.86 -7.16
CA TYR A 274 4.41 8.88 -8.31
C TYR A 274 3.77 10.27 -8.50
N ASP A 275 3.30 10.55 -9.73
CA ASP A 275 2.60 11.78 -10.03
C ASP A 275 1.18 11.78 -9.44
N TYR A 276 0.77 12.92 -8.93
CA TYR A 276 -0.63 13.21 -8.64
C TYR A 276 -0.99 14.58 -9.24
N PHE A 277 -2.25 14.78 -9.56
CA PHE A 277 -2.74 16.04 -10.07
C PHE A 277 -3.43 16.82 -8.96
N TYR A 278 -3.10 18.11 -8.86
CA TYR A 278 -3.65 18.98 -7.81
C TYR A 278 -5.17 19.06 -7.94
N PRO A 279 -5.96 18.67 -6.93
CA PRO A 279 -7.41 18.59 -7.03
C PRO A 279 -8.10 19.96 -7.20
N ASN A 280 -7.45 21.05 -6.80
CA ASN A 280 -7.97 22.40 -6.98
C ASN A 280 -8.04 22.87 -8.45
N GLN A 281 -7.52 22.11 -9.38
CA GLN A 281 -7.65 22.36 -10.83
C GLN A 281 -8.94 21.80 -11.41
N LEU A 282 -9.58 20.88 -10.69
CA LEU A 282 -10.86 20.29 -11.09
C LEU A 282 -11.98 21.29 -10.74
N LYS A 283 -12.70 21.73 -11.77
CA LYS A 283 -13.81 22.69 -11.65
C LYS A 283 -15.14 21.97 -11.84
#